data_3cd03be0218e65f86857355a8f9d102b
#
_entry.id   3cd03be0218e65f86857355a8f9d102b
#
_cell.length_a   1.000
_cell.length_b   1.000
_cell.length_c   1.000
_cell.angle_alpha   90.00
_cell.angle_beta   90.00
_cell.angle_gamma   90.00
#
_symmetry.space_group_name_H-M   'P 1'
#
loop_
_entity.id
_entity.type
_entity.pdbx_description
1 polymer ?
#
loop_
_entity_poly.entity_id
_entity_poly.type
_entity_poly.pdbx_seq_one_letter_code
_entity_poly.pdbx_strand_id
1 'polypeptide(L)'
;MRKLKELNEEKLVFFDLESARVVKDLDPDSQLYDSWDYKVNKSGEMTQEEVINSYVEQSGLHPEFAKVVSIVVGKVVKGKIALITIDDSDDADLLKNFNLTLRRLAGDKLVGFVNTGFDTPFIFKRMIINGIKPDDRLDSSDLKPWEIDEIDLAKVWQGTSFNRASLINIATAFGLSSPKDDISGADVGKVYWDQGAKGLSRISRYCRKDVVTTINVFKKMRLEEPLEVANVEIEEEPLIIKLFGGGEYNKAEEDELKLILKDMSEPERLSTYVILNSIVSTAKGKKTKISKANIKTLKKAFND
;
A
#
# COMPACT_ATOMS: atom_id res chain seq x y z
N MET A 1 -12.20 -18.70 9.85
CA MET A 1 -13.03 -18.68 8.62
C MET A 1 -14.43 -18.06 8.84
N ARG A 2 -15.16 -18.37 9.95
CA ARG A 2 -16.49 -17.79 10.20
C ARG A 2 -16.45 -16.24 10.22
N LYS A 3 -15.52 -15.64 10.95
CA LYS A 3 -15.33 -14.18 11.00
C LYS A 3 -15.04 -13.53 9.63
N LEU A 4 -14.26 -14.16 8.76
CA LEU A 4 -13.99 -13.60 7.43
C LEU A 4 -15.22 -13.48 6.55
N LYS A 5 -16.17 -14.45 6.64
CA LYS A 5 -17.39 -14.46 5.83
C LYS A 5 -18.38 -13.35 6.20
N GLU A 6 -18.29 -12.83 7.43
CA GLU A 6 -19.16 -11.78 7.94
C GLU A 6 -18.68 -10.36 7.56
N LEU A 7 -17.45 -10.26 7.03
CA LEU A 7 -16.88 -8.96 6.66
C LEU A 7 -17.46 -8.45 5.35
N ASN A 8 -17.78 -7.16 5.33
CA ASN A 8 -18.09 -6.46 4.09
C ASN A 8 -16.79 -6.12 3.37
N GLU A 9 -16.51 -6.76 2.25
CA GLU A 9 -15.26 -6.59 1.49
C GLU A 9 -15.05 -5.17 0.97
N GLU A 10 -16.13 -4.41 0.71
CA GLU A 10 -16.05 -3.00 0.32
C GLU A 10 -15.57 -2.10 1.46
N LYS A 11 -15.58 -2.60 2.71
CA LYS A 11 -15.08 -1.94 3.91
C LYS A 11 -13.68 -2.41 4.34
N LEU A 12 -12.97 -3.06 3.44
CA LEU A 12 -11.60 -3.53 3.67
C LEU A 12 -10.62 -2.72 2.82
N VAL A 13 -9.47 -2.43 3.40
CA VAL A 13 -8.33 -1.79 2.75
C VAL A 13 -7.20 -2.80 2.74
N PHE A 14 -6.95 -3.40 1.61
CA PHE A 14 -5.80 -4.29 1.41
C PHE A 14 -4.57 -3.45 1.11
N PHE A 15 -3.43 -3.81 1.66
CA PHE A 15 -2.20 -3.10 1.36
C PHE A 15 -0.98 -3.99 1.53
N ASP A 16 0.09 -3.56 0.90
CA ASP A 16 1.41 -4.18 0.94
C ASP A 16 2.47 -3.10 0.71
N LEU A 17 3.68 -3.27 1.22
CA LEU A 17 4.78 -2.34 1.07
C LEU A 17 6.04 -3.00 0.53
N GLU A 18 6.85 -2.18 -0.13
CA GLU A 18 8.22 -2.52 -0.49
C GLU A 18 9.19 -1.52 0.13
N SER A 19 10.31 -2.03 0.61
CA SER A 19 11.32 -1.24 1.30
C SER A 19 12.72 -1.47 0.73
N ALA A 20 13.54 -0.44 0.81
CA ALA A 20 14.95 -0.51 0.43
C ALA A 20 15.82 0.13 1.50
N ARG A 21 17.09 -0.26 1.58
CA ARG A 21 18.07 0.38 2.46
C ARG A 21 18.14 1.89 2.22
N VAL A 22 18.39 2.69 3.27
CA VAL A 22 18.37 4.17 3.19
C VAL A 22 19.47 4.74 2.33
N VAL A 23 20.65 4.11 2.27
CA VAL A 23 21.78 4.49 1.41
C VAL A 23 22.18 3.34 0.51
N LYS A 24 22.67 3.64 -0.70
CA LYS A 24 23.14 2.62 -1.63
C LYS A 24 24.38 1.90 -1.08
N ASP A 25 25.36 2.68 -0.68
CA ASP A 25 26.65 2.22 -0.18
C ASP A 25 26.81 2.68 1.26
N LEU A 26 27.12 1.74 2.17
CA LEU A 26 27.33 2.04 3.57
C LEU A 26 28.76 2.55 3.79
N ASP A 27 28.88 3.82 4.17
CA ASP A 27 30.15 4.42 4.49
C ASP A 27 30.65 3.91 5.86
N PRO A 28 31.83 3.25 5.91
CA PRO A 28 32.40 2.72 7.16
C PRO A 28 32.68 3.76 8.24
N ASP A 29 32.86 5.02 7.85
CA ASP A 29 33.14 6.13 8.78
C ASP A 29 31.86 6.84 9.25
N SER A 30 30.67 6.29 8.89
CA SER A 30 29.38 6.89 9.22
C SER A 30 28.79 6.35 10.52
N GLN A 31 28.02 7.20 11.22
CA GLN A 31 27.21 6.76 12.36
C GLN A 31 26.23 5.65 11.99
N LEU A 32 25.78 5.58 10.72
CA LEU A 32 24.91 4.53 10.22
C LEU A 32 25.63 3.18 10.22
N TYR A 33 26.91 3.16 9.84
CA TYR A 33 27.75 1.97 9.91
C TYR A 33 27.90 1.49 11.36
N ASP A 34 28.28 2.38 12.26
CA ASP A 34 28.46 2.05 13.69
C ASP A 34 27.18 1.43 14.27
N SER A 35 26.04 2.00 13.93
CA SER A 35 24.73 1.52 14.40
C SER A 35 24.37 0.16 13.80
N TRP A 36 24.69 -0.08 12.53
CA TRP A 36 24.46 -1.36 11.87
C TRP A 36 25.41 -2.44 12.37
N ASP A 37 26.71 -2.12 12.49
CA ASP A 37 27.71 -3.04 13.06
C ASP A 37 27.31 -3.47 14.47
N TYR A 38 26.95 -2.55 15.35
CA TYR A 38 26.42 -2.85 16.68
C TYR A 38 25.24 -3.80 16.65
N LYS A 39 24.36 -3.70 15.65
CA LYS A 39 23.18 -4.55 15.50
C LYS A 39 23.56 -5.97 15.07
N VAL A 40 24.43 -6.14 14.09
CA VAL A 40 24.69 -7.44 13.44
C VAL A 40 25.92 -8.16 13.98
N ASN A 41 26.93 -7.43 14.43
CA ASN A 41 28.25 -7.93 14.83
C ASN A 41 28.44 -7.96 16.36
N LYS A 42 27.48 -8.55 17.06
CA LYS A 42 27.48 -8.61 18.54
C LYS A 42 28.67 -9.38 19.13
N SER A 43 29.25 -10.33 18.40
CA SER A 43 30.44 -11.08 18.81
C SER A 43 31.73 -10.30 18.53
N GLY A 44 31.70 -9.28 17.66
CA GLY A 44 32.90 -8.57 17.19
C GLY A 44 33.76 -9.38 16.23
N GLU A 45 33.22 -10.46 15.66
CA GLU A 45 33.98 -11.39 14.79
C GLU A 45 33.83 -11.06 13.29
N MET A 46 32.82 -10.28 12.92
CA MET A 46 32.61 -9.89 11.52
C MET A 46 33.67 -8.86 11.07
N THR A 47 34.19 -9.08 9.89
CA THR A 47 35.00 -8.07 9.21
C THR A 47 34.15 -6.90 8.71
N GLN A 48 34.76 -5.76 8.42
CA GLN A 48 34.09 -4.59 7.86
C GLN A 48 33.32 -4.94 6.56
N GLU A 49 33.91 -5.78 5.71
CA GLU A 49 33.28 -6.22 4.46
C GLU A 49 32.03 -7.08 4.72
N GLU A 50 32.07 -7.98 5.69
CA GLU A 50 30.90 -8.79 6.08
C GLU A 50 29.78 -7.92 6.66
N VAL A 51 30.10 -6.91 7.44
CA VAL A 51 29.13 -5.93 7.97
C VAL A 51 28.47 -5.17 6.83
N ILE A 52 29.26 -4.67 5.85
CA ILE A 52 28.71 -3.95 4.67
C ILE A 52 27.83 -4.89 3.84
N ASN A 53 28.26 -6.10 3.57
CA ASN A 53 27.48 -7.07 2.82
C ASN A 53 26.16 -7.41 3.52
N SER A 54 26.20 -7.59 4.84
CA SER A 54 24.98 -7.81 5.64
C SER A 54 24.01 -6.63 5.57
N TYR A 55 24.52 -5.40 5.52
CA TYR A 55 23.70 -4.21 5.32
C TYR A 55 22.96 -4.23 3.97
N VAL A 56 23.68 -4.54 2.91
CA VAL A 56 23.09 -4.63 1.57
C VAL A 56 21.98 -5.67 1.50
N GLU A 57 22.14 -6.80 2.18
CA GLU A 57 21.21 -7.93 2.12
C GLU A 57 20.03 -7.81 3.07
N GLN A 58 20.23 -7.24 4.26
CA GLN A 58 19.25 -7.37 5.35
C GLN A 58 18.66 -6.04 5.83
N SER A 59 19.33 -4.91 5.61
CA SER A 59 18.89 -3.63 6.19
C SER A 59 17.52 -3.19 5.70
N GLY A 60 17.11 -3.60 4.50
CA GLY A 60 15.77 -3.35 3.96
C GLY A 60 14.61 -3.85 4.85
N LEU A 61 14.87 -4.80 5.73
CA LEU A 61 13.87 -5.35 6.67
C LEU A 61 13.76 -4.56 7.98
N HIS A 62 14.58 -3.55 8.18
CA HIS A 62 14.68 -2.82 9.43
C HIS A 62 14.34 -1.34 9.24
N PRO A 63 13.23 -0.84 9.80
CA PRO A 63 12.77 0.53 9.57
C PRO A 63 13.77 1.61 9.99
N GLU A 64 14.69 1.31 10.89
CA GLU A 64 15.77 2.22 11.32
C GLU A 64 16.84 2.39 10.23
N PHE A 65 16.99 1.42 9.34
CA PHE A 65 18.03 1.34 8.30
C PHE A 65 17.47 1.31 6.88
N ALA A 66 16.16 1.34 6.75
CA ALA A 66 15.47 1.28 5.48
C ALA A 66 14.48 2.43 5.31
N LYS A 67 14.02 2.62 4.10
CA LYS A 67 12.93 3.51 3.71
C LYS A 67 11.87 2.75 2.93
N VAL A 68 10.65 3.24 2.96
CA VAL A 68 9.57 2.73 2.10
C VAL A 68 9.75 3.31 0.70
N VAL A 69 9.64 2.48 -0.33
CA VAL A 69 9.79 2.89 -1.73
C VAL A 69 8.52 2.70 -2.55
N SER A 70 7.62 1.83 -2.11
CA SER A 70 6.30 1.64 -2.73
C SER A 70 5.32 1.14 -1.68
N ILE A 71 4.09 1.66 -1.72
CA ILE A 71 2.93 1.08 -1.04
C ILE A 71 1.82 0.95 -2.07
N VAL A 72 1.19 -0.21 -2.09
CA VAL A 72 -0.02 -0.40 -2.89
C VAL A 72 -1.21 -0.62 -1.99
N VAL A 73 -2.28 0.12 -2.26
CA VAL A 73 -3.58 -0.02 -1.59
C VAL A 73 -4.57 -0.64 -2.55
N GLY A 74 -5.23 -1.70 -2.13
CA GLY A 74 -6.26 -2.40 -2.87
C GLY A 74 -7.64 -2.28 -2.23
N LYS A 75 -8.66 -2.08 -3.04
CA LYS A 75 -10.06 -2.07 -2.64
C LYS A 75 -10.88 -2.98 -3.54
N VAL A 76 -11.89 -3.62 -2.96
CA VAL A 76 -12.95 -4.25 -3.77
C VAL A 76 -14.05 -3.23 -4.01
N VAL A 77 -14.31 -2.91 -5.27
CA VAL A 77 -15.32 -1.95 -5.68
C VAL A 77 -16.19 -2.58 -6.76
N LYS A 78 -17.48 -2.76 -6.47
CA LYS A 78 -18.45 -3.36 -7.41
C LYS A 78 -17.97 -4.71 -7.98
N GLY A 79 -17.40 -5.56 -7.14
CA GLY A 79 -16.92 -6.90 -7.52
C GLY A 79 -15.65 -6.91 -8.37
N LYS A 80 -14.88 -5.84 -8.39
CA LYS A 80 -13.57 -5.75 -9.07
C LYS A 80 -12.52 -5.19 -8.12
N ILE A 81 -11.26 -5.51 -8.38
CA ILE A 81 -10.12 -4.98 -7.64
C ILE A 81 -9.71 -3.63 -8.22
N ALA A 82 -9.75 -2.59 -7.40
CA ALA A 82 -9.17 -1.28 -7.69
C ALA A 82 -7.87 -1.13 -6.90
N LEU A 83 -6.82 -0.59 -7.52
CA LEU A 83 -5.49 -0.42 -6.92
C LEU A 83 -5.07 1.06 -6.95
N ILE A 84 -4.46 1.50 -5.87
CA ILE A 84 -3.75 2.78 -5.77
C ILE A 84 -2.29 2.44 -5.51
N THR A 85 -1.39 2.90 -6.35
CA THR A 85 0.05 2.78 -6.16
C THR A 85 0.58 4.11 -5.64
N ILE A 86 1.33 4.07 -4.56
CA ILE A 86 1.97 5.23 -3.94
C ILE A 86 3.45 4.91 -3.90
N ASP A 87 4.21 5.51 -4.80
CA ASP A 87 5.65 5.33 -4.92
C ASP A 87 6.34 6.70 -5.04
N ASP A 88 7.45 6.85 -4.38
CA ASP A 88 8.27 8.05 -4.43
C ASP A 88 9.72 7.70 -4.09
N SER A 89 10.64 8.52 -4.56
CA SER A 89 12.03 8.49 -4.13
C SER A 89 12.23 9.06 -2.72
N ASP A 90 11.33 9.95 -2.29
CA ASP A 90 11.26 10.52 -0.95
C ASP A 90 10.29 9.72 -0.06
N ASP A 91 10.84 9.10 0.97
CA ASP A 91 10.10 8.29 1.94
C ASP A 91 9.06 9.12 2.72
N ALA A 92 9.37 10.38 3.05
CA ALA A 92 8.46 11.22 3.82
C ALA A 92 7.23 11.61 2.98
N ASP A 93 7.41 11.93 1.71
CA ASP A 93 6.30 12.32 0.84
C ASP A 93 5.44 11.11 0.48
N LEU A 94 6.05 9.95 0.24
CA LEU A 94 5.33 8.68 0.08
C LEU A 94 4.44 8.39 1.30
N LEU A 95 5.00 8.48 2.51
CA LEU A 95 4.30 8.19 3.76
C LEU A 95 3.19 9.21 4.06
N LYS A 96 3.37 10.51 3.74
CA LYS A 96 2.31 11.52 3.83
C LYS A 96 1.15 11.17 2.90
N ASN A 97 1.42 10.79 1.65
CA ASN A 97 0.42 10.41 0.67
C ASN A 97 -0.35 9.14 1.10
N PHE A 98 0.36 8.15 1.65
CA PHE A 98 -0.28 6.96 2.20
C PHE A 98 -1.18 7.30 3.40
N ASN A 99 -0.69 8.11 4.34
CA ASN A 99 -1.44 8.55 5.51
C ASN A 99 -2.72 9.32 5.11
N LEU A 100 -2.62 10.18 4.11
CA LEU A 100 -3.76 10.89 3.55
C LEU A 100 -4.77 9.94 2.90
N THR A 101 -4.29 8.92 2.18
CA THR A 101 -5.13 7.87 1.60
C THR A 101 -5.87 7.09 2.68
N LEU A 102 -5.20 6.71 3.76
CA LEU A 102 -5.84 6.03 4.89
C LEU A 102 -6.92 6.88 5.56
N ARG A 103 -6.66 8.17 5.79
CA ARG A 103 -7.66 9.08 6.39
C ARG A 103 -8.91 9.22 5.53
N ARG A 104 -8.77 9.14 4.22
CA ARG A 104 -9.91 9.17 3.27
C ARG A 104 -10.71 7.87 3.29
N LEU A 105 -10.05 6.76 3.61
CA LEU A 105 -10.65 5.43 3.82
C LEU A 105 -10.95 5.19 5.31
N ALA A 106 -11.31 6.24 6.05
CA ALA A 106 -11.60 6.16 7.47
C ALA A 106 -12.78 5.19 7.75
N GLY A 107 -12.62 4.39 8.80
CA GLY A 107 -13.59 3.37 9.20
C GLY A 107 -13.48 2.04 8.44
N ASP A 108 -12.60 1.93 7.45
CA ASP A 108 -12.31 0.67 6.76
C ASP A 108 -11.17 -0.07 7.48
N LYS A 109 -11.30 -1.40 7.59
CA LYS A 109 -10.29 -2.25 8.24
C LYS A 109 -9.10 -2.51 7.34
N LEU A 110 -7.91 -2.48 7.91
CA LEU A 110 -6.69 -2.83 7.22
C LEU A 110 -6.56 -4.36 7.09
N VAL A 111 -6.15 -4.81 5.93
CA VAL A 111 -5.93 -6.22 5.60
C VAL A 111 -4.61 -6.37 4.87
N GLY A 112 -3.82 -7.36 5.25
CA GLY A 112 -2.59 -7.70 4.53
C GLY A 112 -2.18 -9.14 4.74
N PHE A 113 -0.97 -9.46 4.35
CA PHE A 113 -0.35 -10.76 4.55
C PHE A 113 0.93 -10.59 5.35
N VAL A 114 0.98 -11.03 6.60
CA VAL A 114 2.02 -10.74 7.61
C VAL A 114 2.04 -9.26 8.05
N ASN A 115 1.10 -8.45 7.62
CA ASN A 115 1.05 -7.00 7.84
C ASN A 115 1.17 -6.59 9.31
N THR A 116 0.51 -7.28 10.23
CA THR A 116 0.61 -6.98 11.66
C THR A 116 1.99 -7.25 12.26
N GLY A 117 2.80 -8.06 11.60
CA GLY A 117 4.17 -8.38 12.01
C GLY A 117 5.25 -7.60 11.27
N PHE A 118 4.93 -7.02 10.13
CA PHE A 118 5.91 -6.33 9.29
C PHE A 118 5.40 -4.98 8.78
N ASP A 119 4.43 -4.94 7.86
CA ASP A 119 4.06 -3.73 7.12
C ASP A 119 3.59 -2.60 8.03
N THR A 120 2.61 -2.87 8.87
CA THR A 120 2.02 -1.86 9.77
C THR A 120 3.05 -1.28 10.74
N PRO A 121 3.81 -2.09 11.52
CA PRO A 121 4.82 -1.55 12.41
C PRO A 121 6.00 -0.91 11.67
N PHE A 122 6.31 -1.35 10.43
CA PHE A 122 7.34 -0.72 9.62
C PHE A 122 6.92 0.69 9.20
N ILE A 123 5.73 0.84 8.62
CA ILE A 123 5.16 2.13 8.22
C ILE A 123 5.05 3.07 9.43
N PHE A 124 4.50 2.58 10.55
CA PHE A 124 4.37 3.36 11.78
C PHE A 124 5.72 3.96 12.20
N LYS A 125 6.76 3.12 12.33
CA LYS A 125 8.10 3.56 12.73
C LYS A 125 8.70 4.54 11.71
N ARG A 126 8.55 4.28 10.41
CA ARG A 126 9.03 5.20 9.38
C ARG A 126 8.34 6.55 9.43
N MET A 127 7.03 6.59 9.71
CA MET A 127 6.31 7.86 9.92
C MET A 127 6.86 8.62 11.12
N ILE A 128 7.09 7.96 12.26
CA ILE A 128 7.68 8.60 13.43
C ILE A 128 9.09 9.13 13.14
N ILE A 129 9.94 8.35 12.46
CA ILE A 129 11.30 8.77 12.07
C ILE A 129 11.25 10.04 11.17
N ASN A 130 10.24 10.15 10.31
CA ASN A 130 10.03 11.30 9.43
C ASN A 130 9.22 12.44 10.08
N GLY A 131 8.88 12.36 11.37
CA GLY A 131 8.09 13.39 12.05
C GLY A 131 6.63 13.48 11.59
N ILE A 132 6.10 12.42 11.01
CA ILE A 132 4.72 12.34 10.51
C ILE A 132 3.85 11.68 11.58
N LYS A 133 2.73 12.33 11.96
CA LYS A 133 1.74 11.70 12.84
C LYS A 133 1.00 10.59 12.07
N PRO A 134 1.13 9.29 12.47
CA PRO A 134 0.45 8.20 11.81
C PRO A 134 -1.08 8.28 11.94
N ASP A 135 -1.79 7.61 11.02
CA ASP A 135 -3.20 7.24 11.21
C ASP A 135 -3.31 6.29 12.41
N ASP A 136 -4.34 6.48 13.23
CA ASP A 136 -4.50 5.72 14.48
C ASP A 136 -4.60 4.20 14.27
N ARG A 137 -5.01 3.74 13.08
CA ARG A 137 -5.05 2.31 12.71
C ARG A 137 -3.68 1.67 12.59
N LEU A 138 -2.62 2.47 12.38
CA LEU A 138 -1.25 1.98 12.29
C LEU A 138 -0.57 1.88 13.67
N ASP A 139 -1.14 2.51 14.69
CA ASP A 139 -0.58 2.51 16.04
C ASP A 139 -1.09 1.31 16.84
N SER A 140 -0.23 0.33 17.00
CA SER A 140 -0.48 -0.86 17.84
C SER A 140 0.42 -0.90 19.07
N SER A 141 1.10 0.21 19.42
CA SER A 141 2.14 0.23 20.47
C SER A 141 1.64 -0.15 21.86
N ASP A 142 0.41 0.24 22.21
CA ASP A 142 -0.20 -0.04 23.51
C ASP A 142 -1.26 -1.16 23.45
N LEU A 143 -1.43 -1.81 22.28
CA LEU A 143 -2.45 -2.82 22.05
C LEU A 143 -1.92 -4.22 22.34
N LYS A 144 -2.75 -5.03 22.98
CA LYS A 144 -2.52 -6.48 23.07
C LYS A 144 -2.85 -7.13 21.72
N PRO A 145 -2.26 -8.29 21.39
CA PRO A 145 -2.45 -8.95 20.10
C PRO A 145 -3.92 -9.18 19.69
N TRP A 146 -4.82 -9.31 20.64
CA TRP A 146 -6.26 -9.51 20.38
C TRP A 146 -7.08 -8.22 20.28
N GLU A 147 -6.47 -7.07 20.56
CA GLU A 147 -7.06 -5.73 20.45
C GLU A 147 -6.74 -5.10 19.08
N ILE A 148 -5.77 -5.67 18.34
CA ILE A 148 -5.41 -5.22 16.99
C ILE A 148 -6.57 -5.53 16.05
N ASP A 149 -7.15 -4.46 15.48
CA ASP A 149 -8.32 -4.58 14.58
C ASP A 149 -7.95 -4.77 13.10
N GLU A 150 -6.70 -5.11 12.82
CA GLU A 150 -6.25 -5.49 11.49
C GLU A 150 -6.48 -6.97 11.20
N ILE A 151 -6.61 -7.29 9.92
CA ILE A 151 -6.74 -8.67 9.45
C ILE A 151 -5.42 -9.08 8.81
N ASP A 152 -4.75 -10.04 9.43
CA ASP A 152 -3.55 -10.65 8.91
C ASP A 152 -3.89 -12.04 8.35
N LEU A 153 -3.91 -12.16 7.03
CA LEU A 153 -4.30 -13.39 6.36
C LEU A 153 -3.33 -14.54 6.61
N ALA A 154 -2.05 -14.25 6.87
CA ALA A 154 -1.08 -15.27 7.25
C ALA A 154 -1.45 -15.88 8.62
N LYS A 155 -1.85 -15.07 9.59
CA LYS A 155 -2.32 -15.54 10.90
C LYS A 155 -3.65 -16.29 10.80
N VAL A 156 -4.57 -15.80 9.97
CA VAL A 156 -5.85 -16.48 9.71
C VAL A 156 -5.61 -17.88 9.12
N TRP A 157 -4.70 -18.00 8.15
CA TRP A 157 -4.34 -19.28 7.55
C TRP A 157 -3.64 -20.21 8.53
N GLN A 158 -2.69 -19.68 9.27
CA GLN A 158 -1.91 -20.42 10.24
C GLN A 158 -2.80 -21.03 11.33
N GLY A 159 -3.80 -20.28 11.82
CA GLY A 159 -4.63 -20.70 12.96
C GLY A 159 -3.77 -21.09 14.16
N THR A 160 -3.92 -22.33 14.62
CA THR A 160 -3.11 -22.92 15.72
C THR A 160 -1.92 -23.75 15.23
N SER A 161 -1.69 -23.80 13.92
CA SER A 161 -0.55 -24.54 13.34
C SER A 161 0.78 -23.84 13.66
N PHE A 162 1.84 -24.63 13.83
CA PHE A 162 3.21 -24.10 13.95
C PHE A 162 3.80 -23.69 12.60
N ASN A 163 3.30 -24.24 11.49
CA ASN A 163 3.83 -23.99 10.16
C ASN A 163 3.31 -22.69 9.60
N ARG A 164 4.22 -21.83 9.16
CA ARG A 164 3.89 -20.61 8.40
C ARG A 164 3.98 -20.91 6.91
N ALA A 165 2.96 -20.56 6.16
CA ALA A 165 2.99 -20.62 4.71
C ALA A 165 3.23 -19.21 4.14
N SER A 166 3.99 -19.11 3.04
CA SER A 166 4.14 -17.86 2.30
C SER A 166 2.88 -17.57 1.48
N LEU A 167 2.70 -16.31 1.09
CA LEU A 167 1.62 -15.89 0.19
C LEU A 167 1.62 -16.73 -1.10
N ILE A 168 2.80 -16.96 -1.67
CA ILE A 168 2.98 -17.77 -2.89
C ILE A 168 2.48 -19.21 -2.68
N ASN A 169 2.82 -19.83 -1.55
CA ASN A 169 2.42 -21.22 -1.28
C ASN A 169 0.90 -21.34 -1.16
N ILE A 170 0.25 -20.37 -0.50
CA ILE A 170 -1.19 -20.35 -0.34
C ILE A 170 -1.87 -20.07 -1.69
N ALA A 171 -1.39 -19.10 -2.46
CA ALA A 171 -1.89 -18.79 -3.79
C ALA A 171 -1.80 -20.01 -4.72
N THR A 172 -0.66 -20.71 -4.72
CA THR A 172 -0.47 -21.93 -5.50
C THR A 172 -1.44 -23.04 -5.09
N ALA A 173 -1.65 -23.23 -3.77
CA ALA A 173 -2.58 -24.23 -3.27
C ALA A 173 -4.05 -23.92 -3.66
N PHE A 174 -4.39 -22.65 -3.82
CA PHE A 174 -5.70 -22.23 -4.30
C PHE A 174 -5.83 -22.18 -5.84
N GLY A 175 -4.78 -22.54 -6.59
CA GLY A 175 -4.76 -22.46 -8.06
C GLY A 175 -4.79 -21.02 -8.59
N LEU A 176 -4.37 -20.04 -7.80
CA LEU A 176 -4.21 -18.65 -8.22
C LEU A 176 -2.92 -18.47 -9.01
N SER A 177 -2.90 -17.48 -9.90
CA SER A 177 -1.67 -17.08 -10.59
C SER A 177 -0.60 -16.71 -9.57
N SER A 178 0.62 -17.21 -9.77
CA SER A 178 1.73 -16.88 -8.89
C SER A 178 2.01 -15.37 -8.93
N PRO A 179 2.19 -14.71 -7.78
CA PRO A 179 2.66 -13.32 -7.74
C PRO A 179 4.11 -13.19 -8.20
N LYS A 180 4.85 -14.32 -8.33
CA LYS A 180 6.23 -14.30 -8.82
C LYS A 180 6.32 -13.59 -10.16
N ASP A 181 7.10 -12.53 -10.17
CA ASP A 181 7.51 -11.80 -11.35
C ASP A 181 9.00 -12.04 -11.63
N ASP A 182 9.59 -11.12 -12.33
CA ASP A 182 11.02 -11.06 -12.63
C ASP A 182 11.89 -10.62 -11.41
N ILE A 183 11.26 -10.26 -10.27
CA ILE A 183 11.93 -9.90 -9.00
C ILE A 183 11.26 -10.60 -7.82
N SER A 184 11.98 -10.65 -6.70
CA SER A 184 11.50 -11.08 -5.39
C SER A 184 11.72 -9.98 -4.35
N GLY A 185 11.13 -10.10 -3.15
CA GLY A 185 11.36 -9.15 -2.06
C GLY A 185 12.84 -8.97 -1.71
N ALA A 186 13.66 -10.02 -1.84
CA ALA A 186 15.11 -9.94 -1.63
C ALA A 186 15.83 -9.07 -2.68
N ASP A 187 15.26 -8.93 -3.88
CA ASP A 187 15.85 -8.16 -4.96
C ASP A 187 15.51 -6.66 -4.90
N VAL A 188 14.49 -6.28 -4.12
CA VAL A 188 13.94 -4.92 -4.10
C VAL A 188 15.03 -3.86 -3.84
N GLY A 189 15.83 -4.04 -2.81
CA GLY A 189 16.90 -3.10 -2.48
C GLY A 189 17.92 -2.91 -3.62
N LYS A 190 18.29 -4.00 -4.29
CA LYS A 190 19.21 -3.97 -5.44
C LYS A 190 18.57 -3.30 -6.65
N VAL A 191 17.35 -3.71 -6.98
CA VAL A 191 16.60 -3.15 -8.13
C VAL A 191 16.37 -1.65 -7.96
N TYR A 192 16.02 -1.21 -6.76
CA TYR A 192 15.81 0.20 -6.45
C TYR A 192 17.06 1.03 -6.72
N TRP A 193 18.21 0.61 -6.19
CA TRP A 193 19.44 1.37 -6.26
C TRP A 193 20.17 1.28 -7.61
N ASP A 194 20.06 0.15 -8.31
CA ASP A 194 20.79 -0.06 -9.56
C ASP A 194 20.03 0.43 -10.79
N GLN A 195 18.69 0.53 -10.72
CA GLN A 195 17.87 0.82 -11.90
C GLN A 195 17.08 2.14 -11.80
N GLY A 196 17.14 2.85 -10.67
CA GLY A 196 16.47 4.14 -10.48
C GLY A 196 14.97 4.08 -10.79
N ALA A 197 14.43 5.01 -11.58
CA ALA A 197 13.01 5.09 -11.91
C ALA A 197 12.46 3.81 -12.57
N LYS A 198 13.24 3.13 -13.42
CA LYS A 198 12.82 1.84 -14.01
C LYS A 198 12.72 0.75 -12.93
N GLY A 199 13.64 0.75 -11.98
CA GLY A 199 13.60 -0.14 -10.83
C GLY A 199 12.36 0.09 -9.98
N LEU A 200 12.05 1.35 -9.68
CA LEU A 200 10.86 1.72 -8.92
C LEU A 200 9.58 1.23 -9.59
N SER A 201 9.42 1.44 -10.91
CA SER A 201 8.26 0.92 -11.65
C SER A 201 8.14 -0.60 -11.61
N ARG A 202 9.27 -1.34 -11.59
CA ARG A 202 9.25 -2.81 -11.45
C ARG A 202 8.82 -3.22 -10.05
N ILE A 203 9.33 -2.53 -9.04
CA ILE A 203 8.98 -2.76 -7.62
C ILE A 203 7.49 -2.50 -7.39
N SER A 204 6.98 -1.37 -7.88
CA SER A 204 5.55 -1.03 -7.74
C SER A 204 4.65 -2.05 -8.45
N ARG A 205 5.07 -2.58 -9.60
CA ARG A 205 4.33 -3.66 -10.28
C ARG A 205 4.34 -4.95 -9.46
N TYR A 206 5.47 -5.31 -8.84
CA TYR A 206 5.57 -6.47 -7.96
C TYR A 206 4.64 -6.32 -6.74
N CYS A 207 4.71 -5.21 -6.02
CA CYS A 207 3.82 -4.89 -4.90
C CYS A 207 2.32 -4.93 -5.30
N ARG A 208 1.96 -4.43 -6.49
CA ARG A 208 0.58 -4.55 -7.03
C ARG A 208 0.12 -6.00 -7.17
N LYS A 209 0.99 -6.88 -7.64
CA LYS A 209 0.67 -8.31 -7.78
C LYS A 209 0.45 -8.96 -6.41
N ASP A 210 1.26 -8.60 -5.42
CA ASP A 210 1.11 -9.12 -4.06
C ASP A 210 -0.21 -8.68 -3.43
N VAL A 211 -0.63 -7.43 -3.60
CA VAL A 211 -1.96 -6.96 -3.16
C VAL A 211 -3.10 -7.69 -3.87
N VAL A 212 -3.03 -7.86 -5.20
CA VAL A 212 -4.05 -8.62 -5.96
C VAL A 212 -4.13 -10.07 -5.47
N THR A 213 -2.97 -10.69 -5.24
CA THR A 213 -2.90 -12.06 -4.72
C THR A 213 -3.49 -12.14 -3.32
N THR A 214 -3.19 -11.18 -2.45
CA THR A 214 -3.72 -11.09 -1.09
C THR A 214 -5.25 -10.98 -1.09
N ILE A 215 -5.84 -10.14 -1.96
CA ILE A 215 -7.29 -10.03 -2.14
C ILE A 215 -7.88 -11.36 -2.60
N ASN A 216 -7.27 -12.02 -3.57
CA ASN A 216 -7.78 -13.27 -4.11
C ASN A 216 -7.60 -14.45 -3.13
N VAL A 217 -6.54 -14.46 -2.33
CA VAL A 217 -6.39 -15.39 -1.20
C VAL A 217 -7.51 -15.16 -0.18
N PHE A 218 -7.82 -13.90 0.17
CA PHE A 218 -8.96 -13.59 1.03
C PHE A 218 -10.28 -14.13 0.45
N LYS A 219 -10.54 -13.95 -0.84
CA LYS A 219 -11.73 -14.52 -1.53
C LYS A 219 -11.77 -16.04 -1.42
N LYS A 220 -10.67 -16.73 -1.73
CA LYS A 220 -10.59 -18.20 -1.65
C LYS A 220 -10.72 -18.72 -0.22
N MET A 221 -10.20 -18.02 0.79
CA MET A 221 -10.45 -18.37 2.20
C MET A 221 -11.93 -18.25 2.58
N ARG A 222 -12.70 -17.41 1.90
CA ARG A 222 -14.16 -17.30 2.05
C ARG A 222 -14.94 -18.31 1.23
N LEU A 223 -14.25 -19.13 0.42
CA LEU A 223 -14.83 -20.06 -0.58
C LEU A 223 -15.58 -19.32 -1.69
N GLU A 224 -15.09 -18.17 -2.10
CA GLU A 224 -15.61 -17.33 -3.17
C GLU A 224 -14.67 -17.35 -4.37
N GLU A 225 -15.18 -16.95 -5.55
CA GLU A 225 -14.36 -16.88 -6.74
C GLU A 225 -13.38 -15.67 -6.70
N PRO A 226 -12.18 -15.83 -7.30
CA PRO A 226 -11.25 -14.73 -7.45
C PRO A 226 -11.84 -13.57 -8.23
N LEU A 227 -11.38 -12.36 -7.92
CA LEU A 227 -11.78 -11.15 -8.61
C LEU A 227 -10.74 -10.77 -9.67
N GLU A 228 -11.22 -10.21 -10.77
CA GLU A 228 -10.37 -9.57 -11.75
C GLU A 228 -9.99 -8.15 -11.30
N VAL A 229 -8.78 -7.75 -11.65
CA VAL A 229 -8.38 -6.36 -11.54
C VAL A 229 -9.24 -5.56 -12.50
N ALA A 230 -9.84 -4.47 -12.02
CA ALA A 230 -10.48 -3.53 -12.92
C ALA A 230 -9.40 -3.09 -13.94
N ASN A 231 -9.64 -3.34 -15.22
CA ASN A 231 -8.85 -2.75 -16.28
C ASN A 231 -9.09 -1.23 -16.27
N VAL A 232 -8.43 -0.56 -15.35
CA VAL A 232 -8.30 0.87 -15.33
C VAL A 232 -6.94 1.12 -16.00
N GLU A 233 -6.88 0.94 -17.29
CA GLU A 233 -6.00 1.79 -18.11
C GLU A 233 -6.54 3.19 -17.89
N ILE A 234 -5.74 4.04 -17.27
CA ILE A 234 -6.05 5.45 -17.10
C ILE A 234 -5.95 6.09 -18.50
N GLU A 235 -6.95 5.87 -19.30
CA GLU A 235 -7.31 6.81 -20.35
C GLU A 235 -8.03 7.94 -19.64
N GLU A 236 -7.42 9.12 -19.58
CA GLU A 236 -7.89 10.26 -18.78
C GLU A 236 -9.33 10.70 -19.07
N GLU A 237 -9.85 10.46 -20.28
CA GLU A 237 -11.21 10.83 -20.69
C GLU A 237 -12.35 9.88 -20.29
N PRO A 238 -12.25 8.56 -20.45
CA PRO A 238 -13.36 7.66 -20.11
C PRO A 238 -13.70 7.60 -18.63
N LEU A 239 -12.78 8.02 -17.78
CA LEU A 239 -12.88 7.91 -16.34
C LEU A 239 -13.81 8.96 -15.74
N ILE A 240 -13.73 10.18 -16.20
CA ILE A 240 -14.62 11.29 -15.81
C ILE A 240 -16.04 10.94 -16.24
N ILE A 241 -16.22 10.42 -17.45
CA ILE A 241 -17.53 9.99 -17.99
C ILE A 241 -18.13 8.83 -17.19
N LYS A 242 -17.32 7.85 -16.77
CA LYS A 242 -17.79 6.72 -15.93
C LYS A 242 -18.16 7.15 -14.52
N LEU A 243 -17.43 8.08 -13.92
CA LEU A 243 -17.73 8.62 -12.58
C LEU A 243 -19.05 9.37 -12.56
N PHE A 244 -19.36 10.11 -13.60
CA PHE A 244 -20.58 10.93 -13.69
C PHE A 244 -21.79 10.15 -14.25
N GLY A 245 -21.63 8.87 -14.61
CA GLY A 245 -22.73 7.93 -14.86
C GLY A 245 -23.61 8.27 -16.05
N GLY A 246 -23.10 8.90 -17.10
CA GLY A 246 -23.84 9.18 -18.33
C GLY A 246 -25.09 10.06 -18.16
N GLY A 247 -25.17 10.82 -17.05
CA GLY A 247 -26.19 11.83 -16.85
C GLY A 247 -25.77 13.18 -17.44
N GLU A 248 -26.74 14.02 -17.78
CA GLU A 248 -26.48 15.39 -18.20
C GLU A 248 -25.67 16.13 -17.11
N TYR A 249 -24.40 16.40 -17.39
CA TYR A 249 -23.55 17.27 -16.57
C TYR A 249 -23.16 18.50 -17.38
N ASN A 250 -22.90 19.58 -16.67
CA ASN A 250 -22.57 20.84 -17.30
C ASN A 250 -21.11 20.80 -17.75
N LYS A 251 -20.87 21.06 -19.04
CA LYS A 251 -19.53 21.09 -19.64
C LYS A 251 -18.55 22.00 -18.88
N ALA A 252 -19.05 23.09 -18.30
CA ALA A 252 -18.24 24.01 -17.49
C ALA A 252 -17.73 23.35 -16.17
N GLU A 253 -18.50 22.43 -15.58
CA GLU A 253 -18.10 21.68 -14.37
C GLU A 253 -17.07 20.59 -14.73
N GLU A 254 -17.19 19.99 -15.90
CA GLU A 254 -16.20 19.05 -16.46
C GLU A 254 -14.88 19.77 -16.71
N ASP A 255 -14.91 20.92 -17.37
CA ASP A 255 -13.70 21.68 -17.71
C ASP A 255 -13.00 22.20 -16.44
N GLU A 256 -13.76 22.59 -15.41
CA GLU A 256 -13.20 22.98 -14.11
C GLU A 256 -12.54 21.80 -13.39
N LEU A 257 -13.15 20.59 -13.45
CA LEU A 257 -12.58 19.40 -12.87
C LEU A 257 -11.33 18.94 -13.63
N LYS A 258 -11.34 18.98 -14.97
CA LYS A 258 -10.16 18.70 -15.80
C LYS A 258 -9.01 19.64 -15.47
N LEU A 259 -9.30 20.93 -15.24
CA LEU A 259 -8.29 21.91 -14.86
C LEU A 259 -7.67 21.60 -13.50
N ILE A 260 -8.50 21.21 -12.51
CA ILE A 260 -8.04 20.80 -11.18
C ILE A 260 -7.17 19.53 -11.26
N LEU A 261 -7.58 18.54 -12.06
CA LEU A 261 -6.86 17.27 -12.22
C LEU A 261 -5.56 17.44 -13.02
N LYS A 262 -5.48 18.45 -13.90
CA LYS A 262 -4.29 18.70 -14.73
C LYS A 262 -3.07 19.12 -13.91
N ASP A 263 -3.29 19.90 -12.85
CA ASP A 263 -2.23 20.44 -12.00
C ASP A 263 -1.87 19.48 -10.84
N MET A 264 -2.54 18.31 -10.76
CA MET A 264 -2.27 17.28 -9.76
C MET A 264 -1.26 16.26 -10.24
N SER A 265 -0.40 15.81 -9.35
CA SER A 265 0.43 14.62 -9.58
C SER A 265 -0.45 13.36 -9.74
N GLU A 266 0.09 12.31 -10.34
CA GLU A 266 -0.65 11.05 -10.56
C GLU A 266 -1.21 10.44 -9.25
N PRO A 267 -0.48 10.43 -8.11
CA PRO A 267 -1.02 10.00 -6.82
C PRO A 267 -2.19 10.85 -6.32
N GLU A 268 -2.14 12.18 -6.52
CA GLU A 268 -3.22 13.08 -6.14
C GLU A 268 -4.48 12.88 -6.98
N ARG A 269 -4.32 12.65 -8.30
CA ARG A 269 -5.44 12.32 -9.19
C ARG A 269 -6.13 11.02 -8.77
N LEU A 270 -5.37 9.97 -8.46
CA LEU A 270 -5.90 8.70 -7.97
C LEU A 270 -6.60 8.83 -6.63
N SER A 271 -6.05 9.60 -5.72
CA SER A 271 -6.65 9.89 -4.43
C SER A 271 -7.98 10.65 -4.57
N THR A 272 -8.03 11.65 -5.44
CA THR A 272 -9.25 12.41 -5.78
C THR A 272 -10.33 11.48 -6.34
N TYR A 273 -9.91 10.49 -7.11
CA TYR A 273 -10.74 9.48 -7.70
C TYR A 273 -11.44 8.57 -6.69
N VAL A 274 -10.72 8.08 -5.69
CA VAL A 274 -11.28 7.27 -4.60
C VAL A 274 -12.31 8.08 -3.81
N ILE A 275 -12.04 9.36 -3.56
CA ILE A 275 -12.99 10.25 -2.87
C ILE A 275 -14.26 10.44 -3.70
N LEU A 276 -14.13 10.73 -4.99
CA LEU A 276 -15.28 10.93 -5.87
C LEU A 276 -16.13 9.65 -5.95
N ASN A 277 -15.50 8.47 -6.05
CA ASN A 277 -16.22 7.20 -6.01
C ASN A 277 -16.94 6.95 -4.67
N SER A 278 -16.34 7.32 -3.55
CA SER A 278 -16.99 7.18 -2.24
C SER A 278 -18.18 8.13 -2.08
N ILE A 279 -18.09 9.34 -2.59
CA ILE A 279 -19.19 10.34 -2.59
C ILE A 279 -20.35 9.85 -3.46
N VAL A 280 -20.05 9.30 -4.65
CA VAL A 280 -21.07 8.78 -5.58
C VAL A 280 -21.73 7.50 -5.05
N SER A 281 -20.99 6.65 -4.34
CA SER A 281 -21.52 5.40 -3.79
C SER A 281 -22.39 5.58 -2.55
N THR A 282 -22.15 6.63 -1.76
CA THR A 282 -22.96 6.96 -0.56
C THR A 282 -24.30 7.60 -0.88
N ALA A 283 -24.46 8.18 -2.07
CA ALA A 283 -25.72 8.76 -2.53
C ALA A 283 -26.64 7.64 -3.07
N LYS A 284 -27.32 6.94 -2.17
CA LYS A 284 -28.32 5.91 -2.49
C LYS A 284 -29.21 6.31 -3.68
N GLY A 285 -28.93 5.74 -4.86
CA GLY A 285 -29.88 5.65 -5.98
C GLY A 285 -30.33 6.96 -6.64
N LYS A 286 -29.89 8.13 -6.21
CA LYS A 286 -30.17 9.41 -6.87
C LYS A 286 -28.94 9.88 -7.65
N LYS A 287 -29.10 10.18 -8.93
CA LYS A 287 -28.08 10.82 -9.77
C LYS A 287 -27.61 12.08 -9.07
N THR A 288 -26.45 12.03 -8.40
CA THR A 288 -25.89 13.18 -7.68
C THR A 288 -25.02 13.95 -8.65
N LYS A 289 -25.40 15.17 -8.95
CA LYS A 289 -24.51 16.14 -9.61
C LYS A 289 -23.40 16.48 -8.61
N ILE A 290 -22.15 16.47 -9.06
CA ILE A 290 -21.08 17.08 -8.27
C ILE A 290 -21.39 18.58 -8.23
N SER A 291 -21.74 19.07 -7.05
CA SER A 291 -22.10 20.47 -6.87
C SER A 291 -20.82 21.32 -6.73
N LYS A 292 -20.94 22.62 -7.03
CA LYS A 292 -19.87 23.62 -6.76
C LYS A 292 -19.40 23.56 -5.30
N ALA A 293 -20.25 23.13 -4.36
CA ALA A 293 -19.89 22.93 -2.96
C ALA A 293 -18.93 21.74 -2.79
N ASN A 294 -19.10 20.64 -3.54
CA ASN A 294 -18.23 19.48 -3.51
C ASN A 294 -16.85 19.81 -4.10
N ILE A 295 -16.80 20.57 -5.20
CA ILE A 295 -15.55 21.07 -5.79
C ILE A 295 -14.82 22.01 -4.81
N LYS A 296 -15.54 22.87 -4.10
CA LYS A 296 -14.97 23.75 -3.08
C LYS A 296 -14.42 22.96 -1.88
N THR A 297 -15.07 21.88 -1.48
CA THR A 297 -14.61 20.97 -0.42
C THR A 297 -13.36 20.21 -0.84
N LEU A 298 -13.30 19.76 -2.11
CA LEU A 298 -12.09 19.15 -2.68
C LEU A 298 -10.93 20.15 -2.68
N LYS A 299 -11.14 21.38 -3.21
CA LYS A 299 -10.10 22.44 -3.19
C LYS A 299 -9.58 22.73 -1.78
N LYS A 300 -10.44 22.73 -0.76
CA LYS A 300 -10.05 22.95 0.62
C LYS A 300 -9.25 21.78 1.19
N ALA A 301 -9.62 20.54 0.87
CA ALA A 301 -8.92 19.33 1.33
C ALA A 301 -7.51 19.17 0.73
N PHE A 302 -7.18 19.90 -0.34
CA PHE A 302 -5.87 19.88 -0.99
C PHE A 302 -5.00 21.10 -0.67
N ASN A 303 -5.56 22.15 -0.05
CA ASN A 303 -4.84 23.37 0.30
C ASN A 303 -4.57 23.49 1.81
N ASP A 304 -5.12 22.60 2.64
CA ASP A 304 -4.87 22.43 4.06
C ASP A 304 -3.99 21.16 4.29
#